data_1ad143cf373fa6cde63ec99383f47393
#
_entry.id   1ad143cf373fa6cde63ec99383f47393
#
_cell.length_a   1.000
_cell.length_b   1.000
_cell.length_c   1.000
_cell.angle_alpha   90.00
_cell.angle_beta   90.00
_cell.angle_gamma   90.00
#
_symmetry.space_group_name_H-M   'P 1'
#
loop_
_entity.id
_entity.type
_entity.pdbx_description
1 polymer ?
#
loop_
_entity_poly.entity_id
_entity_poly.type
_entity_poly.pdbx_seq_one_letter_code
_entity_poly.pdbx_strand_id
1 'polypeptide(L)'
;MTNKNDALLAFVQWVSLTDFGKPFEHEVKFNGRLKSTGGRFFPKDLHLDFNEKMYDAFSEDIFRQIVQHELVHYHLYREGRGYKHGDRDFKALLSQVGGLRFAPPLPDVPYLIYTCLSCGQTYHRRRRLDVKKYRCGKCRGKLQLKTTQDSAQIREGRKP
;
A
#
# COMPACT_ATOMS: atom_id res chain seq x y z
N MET A 1 6.85 -2.56 30.00
CA MET A 1 7.35 -2.29 28.64
C MET A 1 6.19 -2.24 27.69
N THR A 2 6.12 -1.20 26.88
CA THR A 2 5.07 -1.08 25.85
C THR A 2 5.34 -2.08 24.74
N ASN A 3 4.38 -2.93 24.46
CA ASN A 3 4.42 -3.88 23.37
C ASN A 3 4.41 -3.12 22.02
N LYS A 4 5.03 -3.68 21.00
CA LYS A 4 5.08 -3.08 19.66
C LYS A 4 3.67 -2.85 19.07
N ASN A 5 2.72 -3.75 19.35
CA ASN A 5 1.31 -3.58 18.96
C ASN A 5 0.62 -2.45 19.74
N ASP A 6 1.00 -2.20 20.99
CA ASP A 6 0.45 -1.08 21.77
C ASP A 6 0.91 0.26 21.19
N ALA A 7 2.17 0.36 20.79
CA ALA A 7 2.70 1.53 20.12
C ALA A 7 2.02 1.74 18.75
N LEU A 8 1.77 0.67 18.02
CA LEU A 8 1.04 0.71 16.75
C LEU A 8 -0.41 1.20 16.96
N LEU A 9 -1.10 0.69 17.97
CA LEU A 9 -2.45 1.12 18.29
C LEU A 9 -2.50 2.62 18.61
N ALA A 10 -1.58 3.09 19.45
CA ALA A 10 -1.50 4.51 19.78
C ALA A 10 -1.26 5.38 18.54
N PHE A 11 -0.40 4.93 17.64
CA PHE A 11 -0.12 5.63 16.39
C PHE A 11 -1.35 5.67 15.46
N VAL A 12 -2.04 4.53 15.30
CA VAL A 12 -3.27 4.45 14.48
C VAL A 12 -4.36 5.35 15.05
N GLN A 13 -4.55 5.34 16.37
CA GLN A 13 -5.51 6.22 17.05
C GLN A 13 -5.17 7.69 16.83
N TRP A 14 -3.89 8.04 16.93
CA TRP A 14 -3.44 9.42 16.69
C TRP A 14 -3.69 9.85 15.24
N VAL A 15 -3.37 9.01 14.27
CA VAL A 15 -3.62 9.31 12.84
C VAL A 15 -5.13 9.48 12.59
N SER A 16 -5.95 8.59 13.16
CA SER A 16 -7.40 8.65 13.00
C SER A 16 -7.99 9.97 13.51
N LEU A 17 -7.60 10.38 14.70
CA LEU A 17 -8.07 11.64 15.28
C LEU A 17 -7.54 12.87 14.54
N THR A 18 -6.26 12.86 14.19
CA THR A 18 -5.59 13.99 13.55
C THR A 18 -6.04 14.19 12.11
N ASP A 19 -6.11 13.12 11.33
CA ASP A 19 -6.32 13.22 9.88
C ASP A 19 -7.79 13.03 9.47
N PHE A 20 -8.58 12.32 10.29
CA PHE A 20 -10.00 12.04 10.00
C PHE A 20 -10.97 12.74 10.96
N GLY A 21 -10.48 13.21 12.09
CA GLY A 21 -11.33 13.80 13.14
C GLY A 21 -12.25 12.78 13.81
N LYS A 22 -11.93 11.49 13.72
CA LYS A 22 -12.75 10.39 14.24
C LYS A 22 -11.89 9.39 14.99
N PRO A 23 -12.39 8.77 16.07
CA PRO A 23 -11.62 7.80 16.84
C PRO A 23 -11.51 6.45 16.10
N PHE A 24 -10.40 5.76 16.32
CA PHE A 24 -10.25 4.34 15.98
C PHE A 24 -10.49 3.52 17.25
N GLU A 25 -11.47 2.63 17.24
CA GLU A 25 -11.99 1.95 18.43
C GLU A 25 -11.84 0.42 18.39
N HIS A 26 -11.07 -0.11 17.46
CA HIS A 26 -10.93 -1.55 17.27
C HIS A 26 -9.47 -1.99 17.45
N GLU A 27 -9.19 -3.24 17.12
CA GLU A 27 -7.88 -3.83 17.30
C GLU A 27 -6.98 -3.57 16.09
N VAL A 28 -5.67 -3.51 16.35
CA VAL A 28 -4.65 -3.42 15.34
C VAL A 28 -3.47 -4.29 15.75
N LYS A 29 -2.84 -4.93 14.76
CA LYS A 29 -1.65 -5.76 15.00
C LYS A 29 -0.75 -5.79 13.77
N PHE A 30 0.51 -6.14 13.99
CA PHE A 30 1.40 -6.52 12.90
C PHE A 30 1.12 -7.95 12.47
N ASN A 31 1.10 -8.19 11.16
CA ASN A 31 0.84 -9.50 10.58
C ASN A 31 2.01 -9.92 9.69
N GLY A 32 2.81 -10.90 10.14
CA GLY A 32 3.98 -11.40 9.42
C GLY A 32 3.68 -12.12 8.12
N ARG A 33 2.41 -12.44 7.84
CA ARG A 33 1.99 -13.07 6.59
C ARG A 33 1.87 -12.07 5.44
N LEU A 34 1.79 -10.77 5.74
CA LEU A 34 1.76 -9.73 4.71
C LEU A 34 3.15 -9.63 4.07
N LYS A 35 3.21 -9.75 2.75
CA LYS A 35 4.49 -9.74 1.99
C LYS A 35 4.76 -8.36 1.37
N SER A 36 3.90 -7.93 0.47
CA SER A 36 4.04 -6.67 -0.27
C SER A 36 2.92 -5.67 0.04
N THR A 37 1.89 -6.10 0.73
CA THR A 37 0.77 -5.25 1.14
C THR A 37 1.15 -4.49 2.40
N GLY A 38 0.88 -3.19 2.45
CA GLY A 38 1.20 -2.36 3.60
C GLY A 38 0.33 -2.63 4.82
N GLY A 39 -0.94 -2.89 4.56
CA GLY A 39 -1.92 -3.20 5.60
C GLY A 39 -3.14 -3.89 5.03
N ARG A 40 -4.09 -4.20 5.90
CA ARG A 40 -5.35 -4.84 5.53
C ARG A 40 -6.46 -4.48 6.52
N PHE A 41 -7.62 -4.14 5.98
CA PHE A 41 -8.86 -3.93 6.74
C PHE A 41 -9.73 -5.18 6.69
N PHE A 42 -10.30 -5.56 7.84
CA PHE A 42 -11.18 -6.73 7.96
C PHE A 42 -12.59 -6.28 8.35
N PRO A 43 -13.56 -6.32 7.42
CA PRO A 43 -14.93 -5.87 7.71
C PRO A 43 -15.67 -6.69 8.78
N LYS A 44 -15.26 -7.93 9.00
CA LYS A 44 -15.95 -8.83 9.93
C LYS A 44 -15.92 -8.34 11.38
N ASP A 45 -14.76 -7.87 11.83
CA ASP A 45 -14.53 -7.41 13.21
C ASP A 45 -13.90 -6.02 13.29
N LEU A 46 -13.71 -5.37 12.15
CA LEU A 46 -13.18 -4.02 12.01
C LEU A 46 -11.73 -3.85 12.45
N HIS A 47 -10.96 -4.95 12.58
CA HIS A 47 -9.55 -4.82 12.92
C HIS A 47 -8.70 -4.46 11.70
N LEU A 48 -7.50 -3.92 11.97
CA LEU A 48 -6.49 -3.60 10.97
C LEU A 48 -5.24 -4.44 11.22
N ASP A 49 -4.67 -4.98 10.15
CA ASP A 49 -3.33 -5.58 10.16
C ASP A 49 -2.37 -4.68 9.40
N PHE A 50 -1.12 -4.61 9.86
CA PHE A 50 -0.05 -3.88 9.17
C PHE A 50 1.17 -4.74 8.95
N ASN A 51 1.94 -4.39 7.92
CA ASN A 51 3.18 -5.07 7.56
C ASN A 51 4.33 -4.47 8.37
N GLU A 52 4.84 -5.24 9.32
CA GLU A 52 5.94 -4.80 10.18
C GLU A 52 7.20 -4.45 9.39
N LYS A 53 7.48 -5.16 8.30
CA LYS A 53 8.63 -4.86 7.44
C LYS A 53 8.56 -3.45 6.85
N MET A 54 7.36 -2.96 6.55
CA MET A 54 7.16 -1.60 6.07
C MET A 54 7.29 -0.58 7.19
N TYR A 55 6.82 -0.91 8.38
CA TYR A 55 7.03 -0.09 9.57
C TYR A 55 8.53 0.12 9.86
N ASP A 56 9.33 -0.95 9.74
CA ASP A 56 10.77 -0.89 9.99
C ASP A 56 11.56 -0.22 8.86
N ALA A 57 11.12 -0.39 7.60
CA ALA A 57 11.86 0.03 6.41
C ALA A 57 11.62 1.48 6.01
N PHE A 58 10.45 2.04 6.34
CA PHE A 58 10.04 3.36 5.85
C PHE A 58 10.02 4.41 6.95
N SER A 59 10.05 5.69 6.53
CA SER A 59 9.86 6.82 7.42
C SER A 59 8.47 6.80 8.04
N GLU A 60 8.31 7.52 9.15
CA GLU A 60 7.02 7.70 9.81
C GLU A 60 5.98 8.30 8.85
N ASP A 61 6.38 9.26 8.01
CA ASP A 61 5.47 9.87 7.05
C ASP A 61 4.90 8.87 6.05
N ILE A 62 5.73 7.98 5.51
CA ILE A 62 5.28 6.93 4.59
C ILE A 62 4.39 5.94 5.31
N PHE A 63 4.77 5.51 6.51
CA PHE A 63 3.96 4.58 7.29
C PHE A 63 2.61 5.21 7.68
N ARG A 64 2.59 6.49 8.02
CA ARG A 64 1.34 7.24 8.27
C ARG A 64 0.41 7.18 7.06
N GLN A 65 0.94 7.34 5.84
CA GLN A 65 0.15 7.25 4.61
C GLN A 65 -0.41 5.85 4.36
N ILE A 66 0.33 4.81 4.78
CA ILE A 66 -0.17 3.42 4.77
C ILE A 66 -1.32 3.26 5.77
N VAL A 67 -1.16 3.78 6.97
CA VAL A 67 -2.21 3.77 8.01
C VAL A 67 -3.46 4.53 7.53
N GLN A 68 -3.28 5.69 6.91
CA GLN A 68 -4.39 6.46 6.33
C GLN A 68 -5.18 5.64 5.32
N HIS A 69 -4.52 4.86 4.46
CA HIS A 69 -5.19 4.00 3.49
C HIS A 69 -6.16 3.02 4.17
N GLU A 70 -5.70 2.33 5.22
CA GLU A 70 -6.53 1.36 5.93
C GLU A 70 -7.63 2.04 6.75
N LEU A 71 -7.37 3.23 7.30
CA LEU A 71 -8.38 4.01 8.01
C LEU A 71 -9.48 4.54 7.08
N VAL A 72 -9.16 4.80 5.81
CA VAL A 72 -10.19 5.15 4.80
C VAL A 72 -11.20 4.01 4.67
N HIS A 73 -10.72 2.76 4.50
CA HIS A 73 -11.59 1.58 4.49
C HIS A 73 -12.44 1.51 5.76
N TYR A 74 -11.79 1.64 6.92
CA TYR A 74 -12.41 1.51 8.23
C TYR A 74 -13.53 2.52 8.45
N HIS A 75 -13.27 3.81 8.25
CA HIS A 75 -14.26 4.85 8.50
C HIS A 75 -15.42 4.82 7.51
N LEU A 76 -15.14 4.58 6.21
CA LEU A 76 -16.20 4.49 5.21
C LEU A 76 -17.09 3.27 5.43
N TYR A 77 -16.52 2.14 5.80
CA TYR A 77 -17.31 0.95 6.13
C TYR A 77 -18.26 1.22 7.30
N ARG A 78 -17.76 1.85 8.37
CA ARG A 78 -18.58 2.19 9.55
C ARG A 78 -19.70 3.18 9.23
N GLU A 79 -19.48 4.04 8.25
CA GLU A 79 -20.47 5.03 7.80
C GLU A 79 -21.46 4.46 6.79
N GLY A 80 -21.31 3.21 6.37
CA GLY A 80 -22.15 2.60 5.33
C GLY A 80 -21.92 3.19 3.94
N ARG A 81 -20.73 3.75 3.70
CA ARG A 81 -20.35 4.37 2.43
C ARG A 81 -19.45 3.45 1.61
N GLY A 82 -19.17 3.83 0.37
CA GLY A 82 -18.31 3.04 -0.52
C GLY A 82 -16.87 2.96 -0.02
N TYR A 83 -16.48 1.83 0.54
CA TYR A 83 -15.20 1.60 1.23
C TYR A 83 -14.18 0.81 0.39
N LYS A 84 -14.55 0.33 -0.79
CA LYS A 84 -13.67 -0.45 -1.67
C LYS A 84 -12.84 0.46 -2.57
N HIS A 85 -11.69 -0.03 -3.01
CA HIS A 85 -10.73 0.75 -3.81
C HIS A 85 -11.33 1.42 -5.05
N GLY A 86 -12.32 0.79 -5.69
CA GLY A 86 -12.97 1.35 -6.88
C GLY A 86 -14.04 2.39 -6.59
N ASP A 87 -14.47 2.51 -5.35
CA ASP A 87 -15.59 3.38 -4.98
C ASP A 87 -15.21 4.86 -4.96
N ARG A 88 -16.13 5.72 -5.33
CA ARG A 88 -15.92 7.18 -5.37
C ARG A 88 -15.59 7.73 -3.99
N ASP A 89 -16.31 7.27 -2.96
CA ASP A 89 -16.09 7.69 -1.59
C ASP A 89 -14.68 7.37 -1.12
N PHE A 90 -14.19 6.16 -1.45
CA PHE A 90 -12.83 5.73 -1.11
C PHE A 90 -11.79 6.66 -1.76
N LYS A 91 -11.89 6.86 -3.06
CA LYS A 91 -10.95 7.71 -3.81
C LYS A 91 -10.92 9.14 -3.30
N ALA A 92 -12.10 9.70 -3.03
CA ALA A 92 -12.24 11.07 -2.54
C ALA A 92 -11.62 11.24 -1.15
N LEU A 93 -11.94 10.35 -0.21
CA LEU A 93 -11.42 10.43 1.15
C LEU A 93 -9.91 10.17 1.21
N LEU A 94 -9.42 9.19 0.45
CA LEU A 94 -7.98 8.90 0.36
C LEU A 94 -7.19 10.12 -0.13
N SER A 95 -7.68 10.77 -1.17
CA SER A 95 -7.08 12.01 -1.68
C SER A 95 -7.12 13.13 -0.66
N GLN A 96 -8.23 13.28 0.04
CA GLN A 96 -8.42 14.33 1.05
C GLN A 96 -7.42 14.20 2.21
N VAL A 97 -7.17 12.99 2.70
CA VAL A 97 -6.24 12.77 3.81
C VAL A 97 -4.78 12.61 3.38
N GLY A 98 -4.52 12.46 2.09
CA GLY A 98 -3.16 12.31 1.56
C GLY A 98 -2.59 10.91 1.67
N GLY A 99 -3.43 9.88 1.82
CA GLY A 99 -2.98 8.50 1.92
C GLY A 99 -2.45 7.92 0.61
N LEU A 100 -1.65 6.86 0.72
CA LEU A 100 -1.11 6.14 -0.44
C LEU A 100 -2.12 5.14 -0.99
N ARG A 101 -2.31 5.14 -2.30
CA ARG A 101 -3.12 4.11 -2.97
C ARG A 101 -2.39 2.75 -2.97
N PHE A 102 -1.08 2.76 -3.13
CA PHE A 102 -0.23 1.57 -3.14
C PHE A 102 0.96 1.78 -2.23
N ALA A 103 1.28 0.77 -1.40
CA ALA A 103 2.48 0.80 -0.58
C ALA A 103 3.73 0.79 -1.47
N PRO A 104 4.80 1.52 -1.09
CA PRO A 104 6.06 1.45 -1.81
C PRO A 104 6.68 0.05 -1.74
N PRO A 105 7.53 -0.33 -2.72
CA PRO A 105 8.21 -1.62 -2.66
C PRO A 105 9.21 -1.69 -1.52
N LEU A 106 9.31 -2.86 -0.88
CA LEU A 106 10.28 -3.10 0.19
C LEU A 106 11.72 -3.13 -0.36
N PRO A 107 12.71 -2.59 0.40
CA PRO A 107 14.09 -2.49 -0.08
C PRO A 107 14.76 -3.82 -0.43
N ASP A 108 14.48 -4.87 0.32
CA ASP A 108 15.19 -6.15 0.23
C ASP A 108 14.47 -7.20 -0.62
N VAL A 109 13.48 -6.80 -1.40
CA VAL A 109 12.69 -7.72 -2.23
C VAL A 109 13.04 -7.52 -3.69
N PRO A 110 13.52 -8.56 -4.40
CA PRO A 110 13.82 -8.44 -5.82
C PRO A 110 12.57 -8.28 -6.66
N TYR A 111 12.70 -7.50 -7.73
CA TYR A 111 11.62 -7.27 -8.69
C TYR A 111 12.04 -7.65 -10.09
N LEU A 112 11.07 -8.18 -10.86
CA LEU A 112 11.21 -8.40 -12.30
C LEU A 112 10.79 -7.11 -13.01
N ILE A 113 11.62 -6.61 -13.92
CA ILE A 113 11.36 -5.39 -14.65
C ILE A 113 11.00 -5.71 -16.09
N TYR A 114 9.81 -5.31 -16.47
CA TYR A 114 9.31 -5.43 -17.83
C TYR A 114 9.26 -4.06 -18.49
N THR A 115 9.60 -4.00 -19.77
CA THR A 115 9.57 -2.77 -20.56
C THR A 115 8.67 -2.98 -21.76
N CYS A 116 7.81 -1.99 -22.04
CA CYS A 116 7.03 -1.98 -23.27
C CYS A 116 7.95 -1.66 -24.46
N LEU A 117 7.92 -2.52 -25.48
CA LEU A 117 8.73 -2.35 -26.69
C LEU A 117 8.26 -1.18 -27.57
N SER A 118 7.02 -0.70 -27.37
CA SER A 118 6.44 0.39 -28.16
C SER A 118 6.59 1.76 -27.50
N CYS A 119 6.21 1.91 -26.22
CA CYS A 119 6.20 3.22 -25.55
C CYS A 119 7.29 3.37 -24.47
N GLY A 120 8.05 2.32 -24.16
CA GLY A 120 9.09 2.36 -23.15
C GLY A 120 8.62 2.34 -21.70
N GLN A 121 7.33 2.20 -21.46
CA GLN A 121 6.79 2.12 -20.10
C GLN A 121 7.39 0.92 -19.36
N THR A 122 7.83 1.14 -18.11
CA THR A 122 8.37 0.08 -17.26
C THR A 122 7.37 -0.40 -16.24
N TYR A 123 7.41 -1.70 -15.93
CA TYR A 123 6.57 -2.37 -14.94
C TYR A 123 7.43 -3.18 -13.99
N HIS A 124 7.19 -3.01 -12.69
CA HIS A 124 7.90 -3.74 -11.64
C HIS A 124 6.94 -4.79 -11.07
N ARG A 125 7.31 -6.07 -11.19
CA ARG A 125 6.48 -7.20 -10.75
C ARG A 125 7.27 -8.15 -9.87
N ARG A 126 6.62 -8.71 -8.88
CA ARG A 126 7.22 -9.74 -8.01
C ARG A 126 7.11 -11.13 -8.62
N ARG A 127 6.11 -11.35 -9.47
CA ARG A 127 5.87 -12.62 -10.16
C ARG A 127 6.10 -12.44 -11.65
N ARG A 128 6.56 -13.51 -12.28
CA ARG A 128 6.75 -13.52 -13.73
C ARG A 128 5.41 -13.33 -14.44
N LEU A 129 5.40 -12.42 -15.42
CA LEU A 129 4.27 -12.21 -16.31
C LEU A 129 4.38 -13.09 -17.54
N ASP A 130 3.25 -13.60 -18.00
CA ASP A 130 3.16 -14.20 -19.33
C ASP A 130 3.06 -13.08 -20.38
N VAL A 131 4.20 -12.76 -21.00
CA VAL A 131 4.29 -11.66 -21.98
C VAL A 131 3.54 -11.95 -23.29
N LYS A 132 3.12 -13.21 -23.51
CA LYS A 132 2.26 -13.57 -24.64
C LYS A 132 0.80 -13.15 -24.37
N LYS A 133 0.38 -13.21 -23.11
CA LYS A 133 -0.97 -12.93 -22.67
C LYS A 133 -1.19 -11.46 -22.29
N TYR A 134 -0.23 -10.88 -21.57
CA TYR A 134 -0.36 -9.52 -21.05
C TYR A 134 0.33 -8.48 -21.93
N ARG A 135 -0.30 -7.34 -22.07
CA ARG A 135 0.18 -6.22 -22.89
C ARG A 135 0.37 -4.98 -22.02
N CYS A 136 1.04 -3.97 -22.59
CA CYS A 136 1.21 -2.68 -21.93
C CYS A 136 -0.14 -2.05 -21.63
N GLY A 137 -0.36 -1.66 -20.37
CA GLY A 137 -1.59 -0.98 -19.96
C GLY A 137 -1.75 0.43 -20.51
N LYS A 138 -0.65 1.03 -20.99
CA LYS A 138 -0.65 2.37 -21.56
C LYS A 138 -0.94 2.39 -23.06
N CYS A 139 -0.28 1.53 -23.85
CA CYS A 139 -0.37 1.54 -25.32
C CYS A 139 -0.71 0.19 -25.95
N ARG A 140 -0.88 -0.86 -25.15
CA ARG A 140 -1.13 -2.25 -25.56
C ARG A 140 0.01 -2.88 -26.37
N GLY A 141 1.22 -2.30 -26.32
CA GLY A 141 2.40 -2.86 -26.94
C GLY A 141 2.89 -4.13 -26.25
N LYS A 142 3.82 -4.83 -26.88
CA LYS A 142 4.44 -6.04 -26.34
C LYS A 142 5.35 -5.68 -25.16
N LEU A 143 5.35 -6.53 -24.15
CA LEU A 143 6.22 -6.41 -22.97
C LEU A 143 7.42 -7.34 -23.10
N GLN A 144 8.57 -6.92 -22.61
CA GLN A 144 9.80 -7.71 -22.56
C GLN A 144 10.37 -7.66 -21.14
N LEU A 145 10.76 -8.84 -20.63
CA LEU A 145 11.52 -8.92 -19.38
C LEU A 145 12.94 -8.37 -19.62
N LYS A 146 13.28 -7.32 -18.89
CA LYS A 146 14.56 -6.65 -19.08
C LYS A 146 15.61 -7.12 -18.08
N THR A 147 15.26 -7.17 -16.78
CA THR A 147 16.20 -7.56 -15.73
C THR A 147 15.47 -7.83 -14.43
N THR A 148 16.20 -8.39 -13.46
CA THR A 148 15.77 -8.50 -12.07
C THR A 148 16.57 -7.48 -11.26
N GLN A 149 15.90 -6.64 -10.48
CA GLN A 149 16.53 -5.67 -9.59
C GLN A 149 15.89 -5.77 -8.20
N ASP A 150 16.67 -5.42 -7.19
CA ASP A 150 16.09 -5.24 -5.87
C ASP A 150 15.35 -3.88 -5.78
N SER A 151 14.50 -3.74 -4.76
CA SER A 151 13.65 -2.58 -4.63
C SER A 151 14.39 -1.30 -4.25
N ALA A 152 15.60 -1.39 -3.70
CA ALA A 152 16.42 -0.22 -3.42
C ALA A 152 16.87 0.47 -4.72
N GLN A 153 17.29 -0.31 -5.71
CA GLN A 153 17.64 0.21 -7.03
C GLN A 153 16.46 0.86 -7.75
N ILE A 154 15.27 0.30 -7.56
CA ILE A 154 14.06 0.85 -8.14
C ILE A 154 13.76 2.26 -7.61
N ARG A 155 14.02 2.50 -6.33
CA ARG A 155 13.79 3.83 -5.72
C ARG A 155 14.71 4.89 -6.31
N GLU A 156 15.97 4.55 -6.55
CA GLU A 156 16.93 5.49 -7.15
C GLU A 156 16.55 5.87 -8.58
N GLY A 157 15.93 4.93 -9.32
CA GLY A 157 15.46 5.17 -10.67
C GLY A 157 14.16 5.97 -10.78
N ARG A 158 13.45 6.21 -9.66
CA ARG A 158 12.20 6.98 -9.61
C ARG A 158 12.41 8.41 -9.17
N LYS A 159 13.22 9.16 -9.89
CA LYS A 159 13.23 10.61 -9.71
C LYS A 159 11.96 11.20 -10.33
N PRO A 160 11.28 12.13 -9.63
CA PRO A 160 10.15 12.82 -10.18
C PRO A 160 10.50 13.62 -11.42
#